data_4bbdfdc90ccda0b3f6ba7d6046c1ac27
#
_entry.id   4bbdfdc90ccda0b3f6ba7d6046c1ac27
#
_cell.length_a   1.000
_cell.length_b   1.000
_cell.length_c   1.000
_cell.angle_alpha   90.00
_cell.angle_beta   90.00
_cell.angle_gamma   90.00
#
_symmetry.space_group_name_H-M   'P 1'
#
loop_
_entity.id
_entity.type
_entity.pdbx_description
1 polymer ?
#
loop_
_entity_poly.entity_id
_entity_poly.type
_entity_poly.pdbx_seq_one_letter_code
_entity_poly.pdbx_strand_id
1 'polypeptide(L)'
;MINKIHILILSMFVLVGYGIKQDDNRTEFFPKIEQKPDVIPDKENVWVFILAGQSNMAGRGKVEPVDTIPDIRIFTINKEGELLLAKEPLHFYEPAATGLDCGLSFGKELLKHIPDSISVLIIPTAVGGSSISQWINDSTFRNVTLMTNFKEKIEIGQKYGTIKGILWHQGENDATTQETIEIYDKQLQKLFTLFRNAIDNSQLPIIIGELGSFSKTDDNWQAINSKIEEYIKTDPNSYLIKTNDLKDKGDKVHFDSEGLREIGRRFAGQFVKTQE
;
A
#
# COMPACT_ATOMS: atom_id res chain seq x y z
N MET A 1 -18.83 26.21 75.08
CA MET A 1 -17.81 25.74 74.05
C MET A 1 -18.55 25.29 72.84
N ILE A 2 -18.52 26.10 71.76
CA ILE A 2 -19.26 25.83 70.52
C ILE A 2 -18.21 25.43 69.50
N ASN A 3 -18.26 24.13 69.06
CA ASN A 3 -17.37 23.61 68.00
C ASN A 3 -17.86 24.08 66.63
N LYS A 4 -17.03 24.85 65.95
CA LYS A 4 -17.22 25.24 64.54
C LYS A 4 -16.72 24.11 63.67
N ILE A 5 -17.63 23.45 62.98
CA ILE A 5 -17.31 22.49 61.91
C ILE A 5 -17.08 23.28 60.62
N HIS A 6 -15.85 23.23 60.07
CA HIS A 6 -15.53 23.77 58.78
C HIS A 6 -15.84 22.68 57.73
N ILE A 7 -16.83 22.94 56.90
CA ILE A 7 -17.14 22.11 55.72
C ILE A 7 -16.26 22.63 54.57
N LEU A 8 -15.31 21.81 54.16
CA LEU A 8 -14.49 22.07 52.99
C LEU A 8 -15.24 21.59 51.74
N ILE A 9 -15.79 22.51 50.94
CA ILE A 9 -16.40 22.19 49.65
C ILE A 9 -15.29 22.06 48.61
N LEU A 10 -15.02 20.81 48.22
CA LEU A 10 -14.09 20.50 47.12
C LEU A 10 -14.85 20.62 45.81
N SER A 11 -14.70 21.72 45.11
CA SER A 11 -15.25 21.92 43.75
C SER A 11 -14.42 21.14 42.74
N MET A 12 -15.00 20.03 42.26
CA MET A 12 -14.45 19.21 41.21
C MET A 12 -14.73 19.89 39.84
N PHE A 13 -13.73 20.57 39.29
CA PHE A 13 -13.81 21.06 37.94
C PHE A 13 -13.69 19.87 36.96
N VAL A 14 -14.82 19.47 36.35
CA VAL A 14 -14.83 18.56 35.21
C VAL A 14 -14.42 19.36 33.98
N LEU A 15 -13.18 19.22 33.59
CA LEU A 15 -12.70 19.67 32.29
C LEU A 15 -13.33 18.77 31.20
N VAL A 16 -14.45 19.20 30.63
CA VAL A 16 -14.96 18.63 29.39
C VAL A 16 -14.03 19.06 28.26
N GLY A 17 -13.08 18.21 27.95
CA GLY A 17 -12.26 18.36 26.77
C GLY A 17 -13.14 18.22 25.52
N TYR A 18 -13.54 19.34 24.92
CA TYR A 18 -14.03 19.34 23.55
C TYR A 18 -12.88 18.93 22.62
N GLY A 19 -12.76 17.62 22.38
CA GLY A 19 -11.98 17.14 21.25
C GLY A 19 -12.60 17.73 19.98
N ILE A 20 -11.92 18.68 19.37
CA ILE A 20 -12.22 19.11 18.01
C ILE A 20 -12.07 17.83 17.16
N LYS A 21 -13.19 17.23 16.75
CA LYS A 21 -13.18 16.25 15.67
C LYS A 21 -12.62 17.01 14.47
N GLN A 22 -11.37 16.72 14.15
CA GLN A 22 -10.81 17.14 12.88
C GLN A 22 -11.71 16.48 11.82
N ASP A 23 -12.42 17.30 11.07
CA ASP A 23 -13.32 16.84 10.01
C ASP A 23 -12.47 16.03 9.02
N ASP A 24 -12.59 14.73 9.08
CA ASP A 24 -11.86 13.82 8.19
C ASP A 24 -12.53 13.91 6.81
N ASN A 25 -12.18 14.97 6.06
CA ASN A 25 -12.64 15.15 4.70
C ASN A 25 -11.93 14.20 3.69
N ARG A 26 -11.31 13.14 4.18
CA ARG A 26 -10.62 12.11 3.41
C ARG A 26 -11.52 11.51 2.33
N THR A 27 -12.80 11.31 2.63
CA THR A 27 -13.78 10.67 1.75
C THR A 27 -14.56 11.65 0.85
N GLU A 28 -14.24 12.95 0.92
CA GLU A 28 -14.96 14.02 0.19
C GLU A 28 -15.09 13.72 -1.30
N PHE A 29 -14.02 13.25 -1.92
CA PHE A 29 -13.95 12.95 -3.36
C PHE A 29 -14.00 11.46 -3.69
N PHE A 30 -14.36 10.61 -2.74
CA PHE A 30 -14.48 9.17 -3.05
C PHE A 30 -15.53 8.96 -4.13
N PRO A 31 -15.25 8.13 -5.15
CA PRO A 31 -16.22 7.78 -6.17
C PRO A 31 -17.46 7.13 -5.55
N LYS A 32 -18.63 7.65 -5.90
CA LYS A 32 -19.92 7.11 -5.43
C LYS A 32 -20.43 5.97 -6.31
N ILE A 33 -19.85 5.81 -7.50
CA ILE A 33 -20.29 4.85 -8.53
C ILE A 33 -19.05 4.15 -9.06
N GLU A 34 -19.09 2.83 -9.02
CA GLU A 34 -18.16 1.97 -9.73
C GLU A 34 -18.43 2.05 -11.25
N GLN A 35 -17.38 2.05 -12.03
CA GLN A 35 -17.49 2.13 -13.49
C GLN A 35 -16.87 0.87 -14.11
N LYS A 36 -17.71 0.04 -14.74
CA LYS A 36 -17.23 -1.10 -15.51
C LYS A 36 -16.68 -0.64 -16.86
N PRO A 37 -15.64 -1.31 -17.39
CA PRO A 37 -15.18 -1.01 -18.74
C PRO A 37 -16.23 -1.42 -19.78
N ASP A 38 -16.37 -0.63 -20.85
CA ASP A 38 -17.24 -0.97 -21.99
C ASP A 38 -16.69 -2.15 -22.78
N VAL A 39 -15.36 -2.29 -22.84
CA VAL A 39 -14.65 -3.38 -23.53
C VAL A 39 -13.56 -3.91 -22.61
N ILE A 40 -13.51 -5.23 -22.47
CA ILE A 40 -12.42 -5.93 -21.78
C ILE A 40 -11.43 -6.36 -22.86
N PRO A 41 -10.16 -5.91 -22.81
CA PRO A 41 -9.14 -6.33 -23.78
C PRO A 41 -8.87 -7.84 -23.70
N ASP A 42 -8.32 -8.38 -24.78
CA ASP A 42 -7.81 -9.75 -24.80
C ASP A 42 -6.71 -9.92 -23.75
N LYS A 43 -6.64 -11.10 -23.17
CA LYS A 43 -5.77 -11.41 -22.01
C LYS A 43 -4.27 -11.10 -22.29
N GLU A 44 -3.79 -11.34 -23.50
CA GLU A 44 -2.43 -11.03 -23.91
C GLU A 44 -2.10 -9.53 -23.90
N ASN A 45 -3.13 -8.70 -23.96
CA ASN A 45 -3.02 -7.23 -23.96
C ASN A 45 -3.25 -6.62 -22.58
N VAL A 46 -3.30 -7.41 -21.51
CA VAL A 46 -3.46 -6.91 -20.13
C VAL A 46 -2.26 -7.29 -19.27
N TRP A 47 -1.53 -6.29 -18.80
CA TRP A 47 -0.47 -6.45 -17.82
C TRP A 47 -1.03 -6.27 -16.40
N VAL A 48 -0.81 -7.26 -15.56
CA VAL A 48 -1.33 -7.28 -14.20
C VAL A 48 -0.22 -6.99 -13.20
N PHE A 49 -0.49 -6.08 -12.26
CA PHE A 49 0.39 -5.75 -11.14
C PHE A 49 -0.34 -5.93 -9.81
N ILE A 50 0.34 -6.56 -8.84
CA ILE A 50 -0.21 -6.78 -7.51
C ILE A 50 0.40 -5.76 -6.55
N LEU A 51 -0.43 -5.01 -5.84
CA LEU A 51 -0.02 -4.12 -4.77
C LEU A 51 -0.08 -4.86 -3.43
N ALA A 52 1.04 -5.12 -2.81
CA ALA A 52 1.14 -5.86 -1.56
C ALA A 52 1.96 -5.10 -0.52
N GLY A 53 1.66 -5.27 0.76
CA GLY A 53 2.34 -4.55 1.85
C GLY A 53 1.40 -4.11 2.95
N GLN A 54 1.68 -2.94 3.54
CA GLN A 54 0.87 -2.40 4.62
C GLN A 54 0.27 -1.01 4.32
N SER A 55 0.09 -0.15 5.31
CA SER A 55 -0.74 1.06 5.20
C SER A 55 -0.31 2.05 4.12
N ASN A 56 0.99 2.25 3.89
CA ASN A 56 1.47 3.15 2.84
C ASN A 56 1.20 2.58 1.42
N MET A 57 1.13 1.25 1.27
CA MET A 57 0.66 0.61 0.04
C MET A 57 -0.87 0.59 -0.04
N ALA A 58 -1.57 0.36 1.09
CA ALA A 58 -3.04 0.31 1.13
C ALA A 58 -3.72 1.69 0.99
N GLY A 59 -2.93 2.76 0.97
CA GLY A 59 -3.40 4.13 0.79
C GLY A 59 -3.91 4.81 2.06
N ARG A 60 -3.30 5.94 2.37
CA ARG A 60 -3.67 6.83 3.50
C ARG A 60 -3.69 8.30 3.08
N GLY A 61 -3.43 8.58 1.80
CA GLY A 61 -3.49 9.92 1.26
C GLY A 61 -4.92 10.42 1.11
N LYS A 62 -5.09 11.74 1.03
CA LYS A 62 -6.35 12.35 0.66
C LYS A 62 -6.57 12.17 -0.85
N VAL A 63 -7.72 11.63 -1.22
CA VAL A 63 -8.15 11.56 -2.62
C VAL A 63 -8.58 12.95 -3.08
N GLU A 64 -8.14 13.35 -4.26
CA GLU A 64 -8.51 14.61 -4.92
C GLU A 64 -9.27 14.34 -6.22
N PRO A 65 -9.96 15.33 -6.81
CA PRO A 65 -10.76 15.12 -8.03
C PRO A 65 -9.97 14.46 -9.18
N VAL A 66 -8.68 14.77 -9.33
CA VAL A 66 -7.79 14.19 -10.36
C VAL A 66 -7.58 12.69 -10.21
N ASP A 67 -7.70 12.18 -8.99
CA ASP A 67 -7.51 10.75 -8.67
C ASP A 67 -8.76 9.92 -8.96
N THR A 68 -9.88 10.58 -9.26
CA THR A 68 -11.16 9.94 -9.58
C THR A 68 -11.49 9.95 -11.07
N ILE A 69 -10.58 10.50 -11.90
CA ILE A 69 -10.69 10.48 -13.36
C ILE A 69 -10.05 9.19 -13.87
N PRO A 70 -10.86 8.23 -14.38
CA PRO A 70 -10.32 6.96 -14.86
C PRO A 70 -9.62 7.14 -16.21
N ASP A 71 -8.69 6.24 -16.50
CA ASP A 71 -8.19 5.97 -17.84
C ASP A 71 -8.82 4.67 -18.33
N ILE A 72 -9.25 4.61 -19.59
CA ILE A 72 -9.91 3.44 -20.19
C ILE A 72 -8.98 2.22 -20.30
N ARG A 73 -7.68 2.40 -20.15
CA ARG A 73 -6.65 1.36 -20.18
C ARG A 73 -6.15 0.97 -18.78
N ILE A 74 -6.69 1.56 -17.69
CA ILE A 74 -6.30 1.21 -16.33
C ILE A 74 -7.48 0.61 -15.59
N PHE A 75 -7.31 -0.64 -15.19
CA PHE A 75 -8.32 -1.42 -14.48
C PHE A 75 -7.91 -1.70 -13.04
N THR A 76 -8.90 -1.96 -12.21
CA THR A 76 -8.77 -2.55 -10.89
C THR A 76 -9.90 -3.56 -10.67
N ILE A 77 -9.97 -4.15 -9.48
CA ILE A 77 -11.07 -5.02 -9.08
C ILE A 77 -11.75 -4.46 -7.82
N ASN A 78 -13.04 -4.71 -7.67
CA ASN A 78 -13.73 -4.50 -6.39
C ASN A 78 -13.52 -5.71 -5.45
N LYS A 79 -14.15 -5.65 -4.26
CA LYS A 79 -14.03 -6.73 -3.26
C LYS A 79 -14.63 -8.06 -3.73
N GLU A 80 -15.60 -8.01 -4.63
CA GLU A 80 -16.23 -9.16 -5.27
C GLU A 80 -15.37 -9.76 -6.40
N GLY A 81 -14.28 -9.08 -6.79
CA GLY A 81 -13.38 -9.51 -7.88
C GLY A 81 -13.88 -9.12 -9.28
N GLU A 82 -14.85 -8.23 -9.38
CA GLU A 82 -15.31 -7.69 -10.65
C GLU A 82 -14.35 -6.63 -11.19
N LEU A 83 -14.13 -6.63 -12.51
CA LEU A 83 -13.26 -5.67 -13.19
C LEU A 83 -13.91 -4.29 -13.30
N LEU A 84 -13.17 -3.26 -12.90
CA LEU A 84 -13.60 -1.86 -12.93
C LEU A 84 -12.54 -0.99 -13.61
N LEU A 85 -12.93 0.16 -14.12
CA LEU A 85 -12.00 1.26 -14.41
C LEU A 85 -11.43 1.80 -13.09
N ALA A 86 -10.10 1.93 -13.02
CA ALA A 86 -9.41 2.31 -11.79
C ALA A 86 -9.68 3.77 -11.41
N LYS A 87 -10.11 3.98 -10.18
CA LYS A 87 -10.28 5.27 -9.50
C LYS A 87 -9.85 5.09 -8.05
N GLU A 88 -9.20 6.12 -7.46
CA GLU A 88 -8.87 6.06 -6.05
C GLU A 88 -10.11 6.22 -5.14
N PRO A 89 -10.16 5.53 -4.00
CA PRO A 89 -9.16 4.59 -3.50
C PRO A 89 -9.28 3.21 -4.15
N LEU A 90 -8.14 2.52 -4.38
CA LEU A 90 -8.15 1.17 -4.95
C LEU A 90 -8.37 0.08 -3.90
N HIS A 91 -7.79 0.25 -2.69
CA HIS A 91 -7.90 -0.71 -1.60
C HIS A 91 -9.23 -0.59 -0.86
N PHE A 92 -9.80 -1.72 -0.44
CA PHE A 92 -11.13 -1.81 0.19
C PHE A 92 -11.16 -2.61 1.51
N TYR A 93 -10.02 -3.14 1.98
CA TYR A 93 -9.96 -3.98 3.20
C TYR A 93 -10.19 -3.18 4.48
N GLU A 94 -9.93 -1.89 4.49
CA GLU A 94 -10.03 -1.01 5.64
C GLU A 94 -10.86 0.24 5.33
N PRO A 95 -12.18 0.14 5.15
CA PRO A 95 -13.03 1.25 4.69
C PRO A 95 -12.92 2.52 5.56
N ALA A 96 -12.67 2.36 6.87
CA ALA A 96 -12.51 3.48 7.80
C ALA A 96 -11.15 4.20 7.69
N ALA A 97 -10.17 3.62 6.99
CA ALA A 97 -8.80 4.13 6.92
C ALA A 97 -8.25 4.30 5.51
N THR A 98 -8.83 3.61 4.52
CA THR A 98 -8.36 3.67 3.13
C THR A 98 -8.45 5.08 2.55
N GLY A 99 -7.55 5.42 1.66
CA GLY A 99 -7.46 6.68 0.94
C GLY A 99 -6.64 6.46 -0.33
N LEU A 100 -6.14 7.56 -0.92
CA LEU A 100 -5.26 7.48 -2.08
C LEU A 100 -4.04 6.60 -1.78
N ASP A 101 -3.75 5.69 -2.69
CA ASP A 101 -2.52 4.88 -2.73
C ASP A 101 -1.64 5.24 -3.95
N CYS A 102 -0.65 4.43 -4.26
CA CYS A 102 0.26 4.69 -5.37
C CYS A 102 -0.17 4.03 -6.70
N GLY A 103 -1.22 3.20 -6.69
CA GLY A 103 -1.54 2.32 -7.81
C GLY A 103 -2.02 3.07 -9.06
N LEU A 104 -2.97 3.99 -8.93
CA LEU A 104 -3.46 4.73 -10.10
C LEU A 104 -2.36 5.58 -10.74
N SER A 105 -1.51 6.23 -9.94
CA SER A 105 -0.39 7.00 -10.47
C SER A 105 0.67 6.12 -11.10
N PHE A 106 0.92 4.92 -10.56
CA PHE A 106 1.74 3.89 -11.21
C PHE A 106 1.18 3.52 -12.59
N GLY A 107 -0.11 3.20 -12.69
CA GLY A 107 -0.75 2.85 -13.96
C GLY A 107 -0.65 3.97 -14.99
N LYS A 108 -1.01 5.21 -14.59
CA LYS A 108 -0.93 6.39 -15.46
C LYS A 108 0.50 6.67 -15.96
N GLU A 109 1.51 6.50 -15.13
CA GLU A 109 2.90 6.67 -15.55
C GLU A 109 3.35 5.54 -16.47
N LEU A 110 3.03 4.29 -16.14
CA LEU A 110 3.41 3.13 -16.92
C LEU A 110 2.86 3.20 -18.37
N LEU A 111 1.61 3.67 -18.55
CA LEU A 111 0.99 3.82 -19.86
C LEU A 111 1.79 4.70 -20.83
N LYS A 112 2.65 5.60 -20.34
CA LYS A 112 3.51 6.46 -21.18
C LYS A 112 4.68 5.71 -21.81
N HIS A 113 4.98 4.51 -21.31
CA HIS A 113 6.18 3.75 -21.66
C HIS A 113 5.89 2.37 -22.29
N ILE A 114 4.63 2.00 -22.41
CA ILE A 114 4.20 0.70 -22.95
C ILE A 114 3.33 0.90 -24.20
N PRO A 115 3.22 -0.10 -25.09
CA PRO A 115 2.40 0.01 -26.30
C PRO A 115 0.96 0.40 -26.03
N ASP A 116 0.37 1.18 -26.92
CA ASP A 116 -1.02 1.63 -26.81
C ASP A 116 -2.05 0.48 -26.80
N SER A 117 -1.68 -0.67 -27.32
CA SER A 117 -2.51 -1.89 -27.28
C SER A 117 -2.56 -2.54 -25.90
N ILE A 118 -1.66 -2.19 -24.97
CA ILE A 118 -1.59 -2.79 -23.65
C ILE A 118 -2.39 -1.98 -22.64
N SER A 119 -3.17 -2.68 -21.84
CA SER A 119 -3.88 -2.15 -20.67
C SER A 119 -3.23 -2.66 -19.38
N VAL A 120 -3.46 -1.95 -18.27
CA VAL A 120 -2.88 -2.25 -16.96
C VAL A 120 -4.00 -2.62 -15.98
N LEU A 121 -3.90 -3.78 -15.36
CA LEU A 121 -4.76 -4.18 -14.25
C LEU A 121 -3.99 -4.11 -12.93
N ILE A 122 -4.47 -3.30 -12.02
CA ILE A 122 -3.88 -3.07 -10.70
C ILE A 122 -4.73 -3.79 -9.65
N ILE A 123 -4.14 -4.74 -8.94
CA ILE A 123 -4.85 -5.55 -7.95
C ILE A 123 -4.39 -5.19 -6.55
N PRO A 124 -5.27 -4.62 -5.72
CA PRO A 124 -4.98 -4.28 -4.34
C PRO A 124 -5.01 -5.52 -3.44
N THR A 125 -3.95 -5.73 -2.64
CA THR A 125 -3.89 -6.79 -1.62
C THR A 125 -3.32 -6.32 -0.29
N ALA A 126 -2.80 -5.10 -0.20
CA ALA A 126 -2.16 -4.58 1.00
C ALA A 126 -3.14 -4.39 2.17
N VAL A 127 -2.69 -4.68 3.40
CA VAL A 127 -3.46 -4.53 4.63
C VAL A 127 -2.67 -3.72 5.66
N GLY A 128 -3.20 -2.58 6.08
CA GLY A 128 -2.49 -1.64 6.93
C GLY A 128 -2.09 -2.20 8.29
N GLY A 129 -0.81 -2.01 8.65
CA GLY A 129 -0.22 -2.46 9.90
C GLY A 129 0.16 -3.95 9.93
N SER A 130 0.05 -4.67 8.82
CA SER A 130 0.52 -6.06 8.77
C SER A 130 2.04 -6.15 8.81
N SER A 131 2.58 -7.11 9.56
CA SER A 131 4.01 -7.43 9.58
C SER A 131 4.35 -8.44 8.49
N ILE A 132 5.64 -8.49 8.11
CA ILE A 132 6.10 -9.47 7.12
C ILE A 132 5.91 -10.91 7.60
N SER A 133 6.05 -11.17 8.89
CA SER A 133 5.81 -12.49 9.49
C SER A 133 4.35 -12.93 9.39
N GLN A 134 3.39 -12.00 9.48
CA GLN A 134 1.96 -12.30 9.28
C GLN A 134 1.67 -12.70 7.83
N TRP A 135 2.31 -12.06 6.85
CA TRP A 135 2.24 -12.45 5.44
C TRP A 135 2.79 -13.87 5.21
N ILE A 136 3.98 -14.16 5.74
CA ILE A 136 4.64 -15.47 5.58
C ILE A 136 3.81 -16.61 6.19
N ASN A 137 3.21 -16.36 7.34
CA ASN A 137 2.46 -17.37 8.09
C ASN A 137 0.98 -17.43 7.74
N ASP A 138 0.55 -16.71 6.70
CA ASP A 138 -0.85 -16.63 6.28
C ASP A 138 -1.80 -16.26 7.44
N SER A 139 -1.38 -15.32 8.28
CA SER A 139 -2.14 -14.92 9.45
C SER A 139 -3.39 -14.13 9.03
N THR A 140 -4.50 -14.34 9.75
CA THR A 140 -5.66 -13.48 9.64
C THR A 140 -5.41 -12.17 10.40
N PHE A 141 -5.36 -11.07 9.68
CA PHE A 141 -5.17 -9.73 10.24
C PHE A 141 -6.23 -8.77 9.66
N ARG A 142 -6.91 -8.02 10.51
CA ARG A 142 -8.02 -7.14 10.12
C ARG A 142 -9.06 -7.83 9.22
N ASN A 143 -9.43 -9.06 9.58
CA ASN A 143 -10.37 -9.92 8.83
C ASN A 143 -9.88 -10.36 7.43
N VAL A 144 -8.58 -10.26 7.14
CA VAL A 144 -7.97 -10.72 5.89
C VAL A 144 -6.93 -11.80 6.22
N THR A 145 -7.06 -12.99 5.67
CA THR A 145 -6.05 -14.04 5.71
C THR A 145 -5.05 -13.75 4.59
N LEU A 146 -3.88 -13.21 4.94
CA LEU A 146 -3.06 -12.38 4.04
C LEU A 146 -2.57 -13.13 2.79
N MET A 147 -1.92 -14.28 2.96
CA MET A 147 -1.38 -15.04 1.82
C MET A 147 -2.50 -15.75 1.04
N THR A 148 -3.53 -16.22 1.72
CA THR A 148 -4.72 -16.80 1.07
C THR A 148 -5.40 -15.76 0.19
N ASN A 149 -5.67 -14.56 0.72
CA ASN A 149 -6.22 -13.45 -0.07
C ASN A 149 -5.32 -13.07 -1.26
N PHE A 150 -4.00 -13.04 -1.06
CA PHE A 150 -3.06 -12.77 -2.14
C PHE A 150 -3.19 -13.80 -3.27
N LYS A 151 -3.27 -15.10 -2.96
CA LYS A 151 -3.45 -16.17 -3.95
C LYS A 151 -4.79 -16.06 -4.69
N GLU A 152 -5.88 -15.81 -3.98
CA GLU A 152 -7.19 -15.58 -4.59
C GLU A 152 -7.16 -14.40 -5.57
N LYS A 153 -6.46 -13.32 -5.22
CA LYS A 153 -6.32 -12.14 -6.09
C LYS A 153 -5.41 -12.40 -7.30
N ILE A 154 -4.39 -13.25 -7.16
CA ILE A 154 -3.59 -13.76 -8.29
C ILE A 154 -4.49 -14.51 -9.29
N GLU A 155 -5.33 -15.43 -8.82
CA GLU A 155 -6.24 -16.18 -9.68
C GLU A 155 -7.18 -15.27 -10.46
N ILE A 156 -7.69 -14.20 -9.82
CA ILE A 156 -8.51 -13.18 -10.49
C ILE A 156 -7.68 -12.45 -11.55
N GLY A 157 -6.47 -12.00 -11.21
CA GLY A 157 -5.58 -11.32 -12.15
C GLY A 157 -5.26 -12.17 -13.37
N GLN A 158 -4.97 -13.45 -13.16
CA GLN A 158 -4.66 -14.41 -14.22
C GLN A 158 -5.84 -14.71 -15.15
N LYS A 159 -7.08 -14.46 -14.73
CA LYS A 159 -8.24 -14.53 -15.64
C LYS A 159 -8.21 -13.42 -16.69
N TYR A 160 -7.77 -12.23 -16.29
CA TYR A 160 -7.82 -11.04 -17.14
C TYR A 160 -6.52 -10.73 -17.87
N GLY A 161 -5.36 -11.17 -17.36
CA GLY A 161 -4.08 -10.80 -17.95
C GLY A 161 -2.90 -11.65 -17.50
N THR A 162 -1.70 -11.15 -17.81
CA THR A 162 -0.41 -11.73 -17.39
C THR A 162 0.17 -10.92 -16.24
N ILE A 163 0.48 -11.57 -15.12
CA ILE A 163 1.13 -10.90 -13.99
C ILE A 163 2.55 -10.53 -14.39
N LYS A 164 2.87 -9.24 -14.34
CA LYS A 164 4.15 -8.66 -14.76
C LYS A 164 5.03 -8.22 -13.60
N GLY A 165 4.46 -8.00 -12.42
CA GLY A 165 5.22 -7.58 -11.26
C GLY A 165 4.40 -7.45 -9.98
N ILE A 166 5.11 -7.35 -8.87
CA ILE A 166 4.58 -7.02 -7.56
C ILE A 166 5.19 -5.72 -7.10
N LEU A 167 4.37 -4.80 -6.60
CA LEU A 167 4.80 -3.59 -5.91
C LEU A 167 4.64 -3.84 -4.40
N TRP A 168 5.75 -3.76 -3.67
CA TRP A 168 5.81 -4.02 -2.24
C TRP A 168 6.19 -2.77 -1.47
N HIS A 169 5.38 -2.38 -0.49
CA HIS A 169 5.74 -1.34 0.48
C HIS A 169 5.29 -1.75 1.88
N GLN A 170 6.25 -2.11 2.73
CA GLN A 170 6.02 -2.57 4.09
C GLN A 170 7.37 -2.56 4.87
N GLY A 171 7.31 -2.49 6.19
CA GLY A 171 8.47 -2.54 7.07
C GLY A 171 8.26 -1.73 8.34
N GLU A 172 7.32 -0.77 8.35
CA GLU A 172 7.07 0.12 9.47
C GLU A 172 6.66 -0.64 10.73
N ASN A 173 5.88 -1.72 10.58
CA ASN A 173 5.53 -2.57 11.72
C ASN A 173 6.71 -3.42 12.22
N ASP A 174 7.56 -3.87 11.30
CA ASP A 174 8.75 -4.68 11.62
C ASP A 174 9.92 -3.83 12.13
N ALA A 175 9.86 -2.50 11.98
CA ALA A 175 10.81 -1.52 12.54
C ALA A 175 10.61 -1.27 14.06
N THR A 176 9.77 -2.03 14.75
CA THR A 176 9.40 -1.79 16.15
C THR A 176 10.39 -2.38 17.15
N THR A 177 11.10 -3.45 16.80
CA THR A 177 12.08 -4.12 17.66
C THR A 177 13.36 -4.44 16.88
N GLN A 178 14.48 -4.48 17.59
CA GLN A 178 15.77 -4.86 16.99
C GLN A 178 15.73 -6.27 16.40
N GLU A 179 15.04 -7.20 17.07
CA GLU A 179 14.89 -8.58 16.64
C GLU A 179 14.22 -8.69 15.25
N THR A 180 13.12 -7.97 15.02
CA THR A 180 12.40 -7.98 13.75
C THR A 180 13.20 -7.30 12.64
N ILE A 181 13.94 -6.23 12.97
CA ILE A 181 14.83 -5.53 12.03
C ILE A 181 15.96 -6.47 11.56
N GLU A 182 16.64 -7.16 12.49
CA GLU A 182 17.80 -8.00 12.18
C GLU A 182 17.51 -9.13 11.18
N ILE A 183 16.28 -9.64 11.16
CA ILE A 183 15.90 -10.76 10.31
C ILE A 183 15.11 -10.35 9.06
N TYR A 184 14.88 -9.04 8.84
CA TYR A 184 13.95 -8.57 7.82
C TYR A 184 14.37 -8.95 6.40
N ASP A 185 15.65 -8.92 6.06
CA ASP A 185 16.21 -9.39 4.79
C ASP A 185 15.89 -10.87 4.50
N LYS A 186 16.03 -11.73 5.50
CA LYS A 186 15.68 -13.15 5.40
C LYS A 186 14.17 -13.38 5.28
N GLN A 187 13.39 -12.55 5.94
CA GLN A 187 11.94 -12.59 5.81
C GLN A 187 11.49 -12.15 4.41
N LEU A 188 12.11 -11.12 3.82
CA LEU A 188 11.88 -10.72 2.43
C LEU A 188 12.16 -11.88 1.47
N GLN A 189 13.31 -12.55 1.61
CA GLN A 189 13.66 -13.71 0.79
C GLN A 189 12.59 -14.81 0.87
N LYS A 190 12.13 -15.13 2.08
CA LYS A 190 11.11 -16.15 2.29
C LYS A 190 9.77 -15.75 1.67
N LEU A 191 9.32 -14.52 1.91
CA LEU A 191 8.04 -14.02 1.41
C LEU A 191 8.03 -13.96 -0.12
N PHE A 192 9.06 -13.40 -0.73
CA PHE A 192 9.11 -13.23 -2.19
C PHE A 192 9.25 -14.55 -2.93
N THR A 193 9.90 -15.55 -2.29
CA THR A 193 9.86 -16.93 -2.78
C THR A 193 8.41 -17.47 -2.76
N LEU A 194 7.65 -17.22 -1.69
CA LEU A 194 6.24 -17.64 -1.63
C LEU A 194 5.38 -16.92 -2.67
N PHE A 195 5.59 -15.63 -2.91
CA PHE A 195 4.89 -14.88 -3.93
C PHE A 195 5.17 -15.41 -5.34
N ARG A 196 6.43 -15.60 -5.69
CA ARG A 196 6.83 -16.14 -7.00
C ARG A 196 6.32 -17.57 -7.23
N ASN A 197 6.35 -18.41 -6.21
CA ASN A 197 5.78 -19.76 -6.27
C ASN A 197 4.27 -19.74 -6.48
N ALA A 198 3.54 -18.82 -5.82
CA ALA A 198 2.10 -18.69 -6.01
C ALA A 198 1.71 -18.26 -7.43
N ILE A 199 2.59 -17.54 -8.12
CA ILE A 199 2.38 -17.04 -9.50
C ILE A 199 2.96 -18.02 -10.54
N ASP A 200 3.75 -18.98 -10.10
CA ASP A 200 4.54 -19.92 -10.94
C ASP A 200 5.52 -19.16 -11.87
N ASN A 201 6.19 -18.13 -11.33
CA ASN A 201 7.20 -17.37 -12.04
C ASN A 201 8.35 -16.95 -11.11
N SER A 202 9.45 -17.72 -11.11
CA SER A 202 10.63 -17.47 -10.28
C SER A 202 11.40 -16.19 -10.64
N GLN A 203 11.20 -15.67 -11.85
CA GLN A 203 11.87 -14.45 -12.36
C GLN A 203 10.97 -13.19 -12.24
N LEU A 204 9.79 -13.30 -11.62
CA LEU A 204 8.86 -12.19 -11.53
C LEU A 204 9.51 -10.98 -10.83
N PRO A 205 9.51 -9.79 -11.46
CA PRO A 205 10.00 -8.58 -10.84
C PRO A 205 9.19 -8.22 -9.59
N ILE A 206 9.89 -7.92 -8.49
CA ILE A 206 9.29 -7.33 -7.28
C ILE A 206 9.98 -6.01 -7.02
N ILE A 207 9.21 -4.92 -6.99
CA ILE A 207 9.75 -3.59 -6.76
C ILE A 207 9.36 -3.15 -5.35
N ILE A 208 10.35 -2.80 -4.56
CA ILE A 208 10.22 -2.48 -3.15
C ILE A 208 10.32 -0.97 -2.98
N GLY A 209 9.38 -0.37 -2.24
CA GLY A 209 9.51 1.01 -1.77
C GLY A 209 10.25 1.07 -0.43
N GLU A 210 11.24 1.96 -0.30
CA GLU A 210 11.83 2.30 0.99
C GLU A 210 10.80 2.90 1.94
N LEU A 211 11.02 2.76 3.23
CA LEU A 211 10.32 3.55 4.23
C LEU A 211 10.80 5.01 4.15
N GLY A 212 9.92 5.96 4.45
CA GLY A 212 10.26 7.37 4.45
C GLY A 212 11.30 7.75 5.52
N SER A 213 11.71 9.02 5.54
CA SER A 213 12.70 9.59 6.47
C SER A 213 12.08 10.55 7.50
N PHE A 214 10.80 10.38 7.81
CA PHE A 214 10.03 11.29 8.67
C PHE A 214 9.51 10.65 9.96
N SER A 215 9.83 9.39 10.22
CA SER A 215 9.39 8.68 11.42
C SER A 215 9.98 9.28 12.71
N LYS A 216 9.23 9.13 13.81
CA LYS A 216 9.79 9.40 15.16
C LYS A 216 10.88 8.40 15.55
N THR A 217 10.92 7.24 14.90
CA THR A 217 11.94 6.19 15.04
C THR A 217 12.71 6.03 13.72
N ASP A 218 13.22 7.14 13.18
CA ASP A 218 13.84 7.17 11.86
C ASP A 218 15.02 6.19 11.76
N ASP A 219 15.85 6.07 12.79
CA ASP A 219 16.96 5.12 12.82
C ASP A 219 16.51 3.68 12.57
N ASN A 220 15.37 3.27 13.14
CA ASN A 220 14.81 1.94 12.91
C ASN A 220 14.31 1.78 11.47
N TRP A 221 13.70 2.82 10.90
CA TRP A 221 13.25 2.80 9.51
C TRP A 221 14.44 2.73 8.55
N GLN A 222 15.49 3.49 8.83
CA GLN A 222 16.74 3.41 8.05
C GLN A 222 17.40 2.03 8.18
N ALA A 223 17.31 1.38 9.34
CA ALA A 223 17.80 0.01 9.52
C ALA A 223 17.00 -0.99 8.68
N ILE A 224 15.67 -0.87 8.60
CA ILE A 224 14.84 -1.65 7.66
C ILE A 224 15.24 -1.37 6.21
N ASN A 225 15.42 -0.09 5.82
CA ASN A 225 15.86 0.26 4.47
C ASN A 225 17.21 -0.37 4.13
N SER A 226 18.15 -0.41 5.10
CA SER A 226 19.43 -1.09 4.93
C SER A 226 19.26 -2.60 4.70
N LYS A 227 18.30 -3.24 5.40
CA LYS A 227 17.97 -4.66 5.19
C LYS A 227 17.35 -4.92 3.81
N ILE A 228 16.53 -4.00 3.31
CA ILE A 228 16.00 -4.07 1.94
C ILE A 228 17.18 -3.99 0.93
N GLU A 229 18.11 -3.05 1.13
CA GLU A 229 19.29 -2.91 0.27
C GLU A 229 20.24 -4.14 0.32
N GLU A 230 20.37 -4.77 1.49
CA GLU A 230 21.10 -6.05 1.64
C GLU A 230 20.41 -7.15 0.83
N TYR A 231 19.09 -7.26 0.92
CA TYR A 231 18.32 -8.28 0.23
C TYR A 231 18.39 -8.14 -1.31
N ILE A 232 18.20 -6.97 -1.88
CA ILE A 232 18.19 -6.77 -3.33
C ILE A 232 19.54 -7.11 -4.00
N LYS A 233 20.65 -7.06 -3.25
CA LYS A 233 21.97 -7.51 -3.75
C LYS A 233 22.03 -9.03 -3.96
N THR A 234 21.13 -9.77 -3.34
CA THR A 234 21.06 -11.25 -3.41
C THR A 234 19.99 -11.75 -4.38
N ASP A 235 19.07 -10.89 -4.80
CA ASP A 235 17.96 -11.23 -5.68
C ASP A 235 17.93 -10.33 -6.93
N PRO A 236 18.38 -10.84 -8.11
CA PRO A 236 18.47 -10.05 -9.33
C PRO A 236 17.11 -9.61 -9.89
N ASN A 237 16.01 -10.16 -9.40
CA ASN A 237 14.65 -9.83 -9.81
C ASN A 237 13.90 -8.99 -8.75
N SER A 238 14.62 -8.44 -7.76
CA SER A 238 14.10 -7.48 -6.81
C SER A 238 14.78 -6.12 -6.97
N TYR A 239 13.99 -5.06 -6.96
CA TYR A 239 14.41 -3.70 -7.27
C TYR A 239 13.93 -2.75 -6.19
N LEU A 240 14.55 -1.58 -6.08
CA LEU A 240 14.27 -0.59 -5.04
C LEU A 240 13.89 0.75 -5.66
N ILE A 241 12.90 1.41 -5.08
CA ILE A 241 12.68 2.84 -5.26
C ILE A 241 12.99 3.60 -3.96
N LYS A 242 13.66 4.74 -4.10
CA LYS A 242 13.98 5.63 -2.98
C LYS A 242 12.79 6.51 -2.64
N THR A 243 12.64 6.86 -1.35
CA THR A 243 11.53 7.67 -0.85
C THR A 243 11.96 8.72 0.19
N ASN A 244 13.25 8.86 0.43
CA ASN A 244 13.84 9.69 1.48
C ASN A 244 13.59 11.20 1.30
N ASP A 245 13.23 11.65 0.11
CA ASP A 245 12.89 13.02 -0.25
C ASP A 245 11.38 13.34 -0.18
N LEU A 246 10.56 12.33 0.11
CA LEU A 246 9.11 12.48 0.17
C LEU A 246 8.64 12.90 1.56
N LYS A 247 7.45 13.50 1.61
CA LYS A 247 6.88 14.06 2.84
C LYS A 247 5.79 13.18 3.42
N ASP A 248 5.62 13.29 4.72
CA ASP A 248 4.47 12.71 5.41
C ASP A 248 3.26 13.66 5.42
N LYS A 249 2.08 13.09 5.67
CA LYS A 249 0.83 13.86 5.76
C LYS A 249 0.63 14.59 7.10
N GLY A 250 1.66 14.64 7.98
CA GLY A 250 1.64 15.27 9.29
C GLY A 250 1.57 14.31 10.47
N ASP A 251 1.44 12.99 10.24
CA ASP A 251 1.38 11.97 11.30
C ASP A 251 2.71 11.25 11.55
N LYS A 252 3.73 11.55 10.76
CA LYS A 252 5.08 10.95 10.81
C LYS A 252 5.11 9.43 10.60
N VAL A 253 4.12 8.91 9.88
CA VAL A 253 3.98 7.49 9.56
C VAL A 253 3.61 7.29 8.10
N HIS A 254 2.69 8.10 7.57
CA HIS A 254 2.16 7.91 6.24
C HIS A 254 2.55 9.05 5.31
N PHE A 255 2.94 8.70 4.09
CA PHE A 255 3.20 9.69 3.04
C PHE A 255 1.97 10.56 2.78
N ASP A 256 2.21 11.80 2.39
CA ASP A 256 1.15 12.67 1.87
C ASP A 256 0.69 12.23 0.47
N SER A 257 -0.36 12.85 -0.04
CA SER A 257 -0.95 12.46 -1.32
C SER A 257 0.01 12.62 -2.49
N GLU A 258 0.84 13.68 -2.49
CA GLU A 258 1.82 13.88 -3.56
C GLU A 258 2.97 12.86 -3.46
N GLY A 259 3.40 12.54 -2.23
CA GLY A 259 4.39 11.48 -2.00
C GLY A 259 3.91 10.12 -2.51
N LEU A 260 2.64 9.76 -2.26
CA LEU A 260 2.07 8.51 -2.77
C LEU A 260 1.97 8.49 -4.30
N ARG A 261 1.59 9.60 -4.93
CA ARG A 261 1.61 9.70 -6.40
C ARG A 261 3.03 9.58 -6.95
N GLU A 262 4.02 10.18 -6.29
CA GLU A 262 5.42 10.09 -6.71
C GLU A 262 5.95 8.67 -6.53
N ILE A 263 5.61 7.97 -5.46
CA ILE A 263 5.92 6.53 -5.28
C ILE A 263 5.40 5.73 -6.47
N GLY A 264 4.17 5.97 -6.91
CA GLY A 264 3.62 5.31 -8.09
C GLY A 264 4.43 5.58 -9.35
N ARG A 265 4.80 6.84 -9.60
CA ARG A 265 5.67 7.19 -10.75
C ARG A 265 7.04 6.50 -10.69
N ARG A 266 7.66 6.43 -9.50
CA ARG A 266 8.95 5.75 -9.30
C ARG A 266 8.83 4.24 -9.50
N PHE A 267 7.78 3.62 -9.03
CA PHE A 267 7.52 2.20 -9.28
C PHE A 267 7.41 1.93 -10.79
N ALA A 268 6.67 2.75 -11.54
CA ALA A 268 6.54 2.62 -12.99
C ALA A 268 7.88 2.80 -13.70
N GLY A 269 8.62 3.86 -13.38
CA GLY A 269 9.94 4.11 -13.96
C GLY A 269 10.95 3.00 -13.65
N GLN A 270 10.88 2.41 -12.44
CA GLN A 270 11.74 1.26 -12.09
C GLN A 270 11.32 0.00 -12.86
N PHE A 271 10.01 -0.26 -13.00
CA PHE A 271 9.53 -1.40 -13.79
C PHE A 271 9.98 -1.30 -15.26
N VAL A 272 9.86 -0.14 -15.88
CA VAL A 272 10.31 0.07 -17.27
C VAL A 272 11.77 -0.34 -17.44
N LYS A 273 12.66 0.04 -16.53
CA LYS A 273 14.09 -0.34 -16.55
C LYS A 273 14.31 -1.85 -16.46
N THR A 274 13.36 -2.61 -15.89
CA THR A 274 13.48 -4.08 -15.84
C THR A 274 13.17 -4.75 -17.17
N GLN A 275 12.63 -4.01 -18.14
CA GLN A 275 12.27 -4.51 -19.47
C GLN A 275 13.35 -4.21 -20.53
N GLU A 276 14.34 -3.37 -20.18
CA GLU A 276 15.52 -3.06 -20.99
C GLU A 276 16.60 -4.16 -20.85
#